data_b10b641f58df115f756a2b2cb0d6003e
#
_entry.id   b10b641f58df115f756a2b2cb0d6003e
#
_cell.length_a   1.000
_cell.length_b   1.000
_cell.length_c   1.000
_cell.angle_alpha   90.00
_cell.angle_beta   90.00
_cell.angle_gamma   90.00
#
_symmetry.space_group_name_H-M   'P 1'
#
loop_
_entity.id
_entity.type
_entity.pdbx_description
1 polymer ?
#
loop_
_entity_poly.entity_id
_entity_poly.type
_entity_poly.pdbx_seq_one_letter_code
_entity_poly.pdbx_strand_id
1 'polypeptide(L)'
;MQMRPELLLPEILVFLGGLVVLLGGSFLPRDRQWIARAAAALALLGAATAAALAMAGPAQSAFSGTFTVDTATGTARVITALTTLLVLGVASGEIAGSPRESDTYALLLLATTGVMVLAGSTDLLVLIVGFLLASIPLYGIVGLTGGRAGAEAAMKTYLMGALSGILLMLGVTVLYALAGGTDYALLQETLPAAPDADVGAGVLGVL
;
A
#
# COMPACT_ATOMS: atom_id res chain seq x y z
N MET A 1 6.80 0.67 -25.26
CA MET A 1 6.39 0.63 -23.83
C MET A 1 5.55 -0.61 -23.64
N GLN A 2 6.06 -1.62 -22.95
CA GLN A 2 5.24 -2.80 -22.60
C GLN A 2 4.55 -2.50 -21.26
N MET A 3 3.32 -2.00 -21.35
CA MET A 3 2.43 -1.99 -20.20
C MET A 3 1.98 -3.42 -19.95
N ARG A 4 2.39 -4.02 -18.84
CA ARG A 4 1.98 -5.38 -18.44
C ARG A 4 1.13 -5.31 -17.18
N PRO A 5 -0.15 -4.90 -17.30
CA PRO A 5 -1.03 -4.77 -16.13
C PRO A 5 -1.30 -6.13 -15.44
N GLU A 6 -1.11 -7.23 -16.16
CA GLU A 6 -1.24 -8.57 -15.59
C GLU A 6 -0.29 -8.85 -14.42
N LEU A 7 0.85 -8.15 -14.36
CA LEU A 7 1.82 -8.28 -13.26
C LEU A 7 1.34 -7.62 -11.96
N LEU A 8 0.35 -6.71 -12.04
CA LEU A 8 -0.31 -6.11 -10.89
C LEU A 8 -1.64 -6.79 -10.53
N LEU A 9 -1.87 -8.01 -11.04
CA LEU A 9 -3.10 -8.73 -10.74
C LEU A 9 -3.40 -8.83 -9.23
N PRO A 10 -2.44 -9.13 -8.32
CA PRO A 10 -2.70 -9.16 -6.89
C PRO A 10 -3.18 -7.81 -6.34
N GLU A 11 -2.51 -6.70 -6.70
CA GLU A 11 -2.89 -5.34 -6.31
C GLU A 11 -4.27 -4.97 -6.83
N ILE A 12 -4.55 -5.27 -8.09
CA ILE A 12 -5.84 -5.01 -8.73
C ILE A 12 -6.96 -5.78 -8.03
N LEU A 13 -6.74 -7.04 -7.68
CA LEU A 13 -7.73 -7.86 -6.97
C LEU A 13 -8.06 -7.29 -5.59
N VAL A 14 -7.05 -6.87 -4.82
CA VAL A 14 -7.28 -6.28 -3.48
C VAL A 14 -7.94 -4.92 -3.61
N PHE A 15 -7.50 -4.08 -4.55
CA PHE A 15 -8.06 -2.75 -4.79
C PHE A 15 -9.53 -2.82 -5.22
N LEU A 16 -9.84 -3.63 -6.22
CA LEU A 16 -11.23 -3.82 -6.68
C LEU A 16 -12.08 -4.46 -5.58
N GLY A 17 -11.52 -5.42 -4.83
CA GLY A 17 -12.16 -6.00 -3.65
C GLY A 17 -12.52 -4.92 -2.62
N GLY A 18 -11.60 -3.99 -2.36
CA GLY A 18 -11.85 -2.83 -1.48
C GLY A 18 -12.98 -1.95 -1.97
N LEU A 19 -13.01 -1.63 -3.27
CA LEU A 19 -14.10 -0.85 -3.87
C LEU A 19 -15.45 -1.58 -3.82
N VAL A 20 -15.46 -2.88 -4.12
CA VAL A 20 -16.68 -3.70 -4.05
C VAL A 20 -17.21 -3.77 -2.62
N VAL A 21 -16.33 -3.94 -1.64
CA VAL A 21 -16.69 -3.97 -0.22
C VAL A 21 -17.21 -2.61 0.24
N LEU A 22 -16.58 -1.50 -0.19
CA LEU A 22 -17.02 -0.15 0.15
C LEU A 22 -18.39 0.17 -0.44
N LEU A 23 -18.54 0.03 -1.75
CA LEU A 23 -19.76 0.35 -2.45
C LEU A 23 -20.88 -0.65 -2.13
N GLY A 24 -20.59 -1.95 -2.19
CA GLY A 24 -21.54 -3.00 -1.88
C GLY A 24 -21.98 -2.96 -0.43
N GLY A 25 -21.05 -2.75 0.50
CA GLY A 25 -21.33 -2.67 1.93
C GLY A 25 -22.29 -1.53 2.30
N SER A 26 -22.23 -0.40 1.57
CA SER A 26 -23.15 0.73 1.76
C SER A 26 -24.61 0.39 1.47
N PHE A 27 -24.87 -0.61 0.64
CA PHE A 27 -26.22 -1.06 0.29
C PHE A 27 -26.67 -2.29 1.07
N LEU A 28 -25.75 -2.96 1.80
CA LEU A 28 -26.08 -4.15 2.56
C LEU A 28 -26.73 -3.77 3.91
N PRO A 29 -27.83 -4.45 4.29
CA PRO A 29 -28.38 -4.34 5.63
C PRO A 29 -27.40 -4.93 6.66
N ARG A 30 -27.50 -4.47 7.91
CA ARG A 30 -26.55 -4.83 9.01
C ARG A 30 -26.42 -6.32 9.27
N ASP A 31 -27.48 -7.05 9.11
CA ASP A 31 -27.53 -8.51 9.28
C ASP A 31 -26.78 -9.28 8.18
N ARG A 32 -26.45 -8.62 7.06
CA ARG A 32 -25.75 -9.21 5.91
C ARG A 32 -24.34 -8.66 5.68
N GLN A 33 -23.81 -7.89 6.60
CA GLN A 33 -22.44 -7.35 6.51
C GLN A 33 -21.36 -8.45 6.44
N TRP A 34 -21.69 -9.67 6.88
CA TRP A 34 -20.80 -10.83 6.69
C TRP A 34 -20.43 -11.09 5.21
N ILE A 35 -21.29 -10.65 4.25
CA ILE A 35 -21.02 -10.76 2.81
C ILE A 35 -19.83 -9.84 2.43
N ALA A 36 -19.79 -8.62 2.98
CA ALA A 36 -18.67 -7.69 2.78
C ALA A 36 -17.35 -8.28 3.31
N ARG A 37 -17.39 -8.89 4.51
CA ARG A 37 -16.23 -9.61 5.08
C ARG A 37 -15.80 -10.79 4.22
N ALA A 38 -16.75 -11.60 3.73
CA ALA A 38 -16.45 -12.73 2.85
C ALA A 38 -15.83 -12.27 1.53
N ALA A 39 -16.35 -11.18 0.95
CA ALA A 39 -15.78 -10.58 -0.27
C ALA A 39 -14.35 -10.07 -0.05
N ALA A 40 -14.09 -9.41 1.10
CA ALA A 40 -12.75 -8.97 1.48
C ALA A 40 -11.78 -10.15 1.64
N ALA A 41 -12.21 -11.21 2.34
CA ALA A 41 -11.39 -12.41 2.50
C ALA A 41 -11.10 -13.11 1.17
N LEU A 42 -12.08 -13.20 0.27
CA LEU A 42 -11.89 -13.78 -1.07
C LEU A 42 -10.92 -12.95 -1.92
N ALA A 43 -10.99 -11.62 -1.85
CA ALA A 43 -10.04 -10.76 -2.56
C ALA A 43 -8.61 -10.97 -2.07
N LEU A 44 -8.40 -11.06 -0.74
CA LEU A 44 -7.08 -11.32 -0.15
C LEU A 44 -6.54 -12.71 -0.49
N LEU A 45 -7.38 -13.75 -0.42
CA LEU A 45 -6.99 -15.11 -0.82
C LEU A 45 -6.66 -15.18 -2.31
N GLY A 46 -7.48 -14.54 -3.16
CA GLY A 46 -7.22 -14.44 -4.59
C GLY A 46 -5.89 -13.73 -4.88
N ALA A 47 -5.62 -12.63 -4.18
CA ALA A 47 -4.35 -11.91 -4.33
C ALA A 47 -3.15 -12.74 -3.83
N ALA A 48 -3.27 -13.42 -2.69
CA ALA A 48 -2.22 -14.30 -2.17
C ALA A 48 -1.91 -15.45 -3.13
N THR A 49 -2.93 -16.10 -3.70
CA THR A 49 -2.76 -17.17 -4.68
C THR A 49 -2.15 -16.66 -5.98
N ALA A 50 -2.62 -15.51 -6.48
CA ALA A 50 -2.06 -14.89 -7.68
C ALA A 50 -0.59 -14.50 -7.48
N ALA A 51 -0.23 -13.93 -6.33
CA ALA A 51 1.15 -13.60 -5.97
C ALA A 51 2.03 -14.85 -5.86
N ALA A 52 1.54 -15.91 -5.21
CA ALA A 52 2.26 -17.18 -5.09
C ALA A 52 2.52 -17.85 -6.45
N LEU A 53 1.54 -17.82 -7.36
CA LEU A 53 1.69 -18.34 -8.73
C LEU A 53 2.70 -17.50 -9.53
N ALA A 54 2.69 -16.18 -9.37
CA ALA A 54 3.63 -15.29 -10.05
C ALA A 54 5.09 -15.54 -9.61
N MET A 55 5.33 -15.99 -8.38
CA MET A 55 6.66 -16.34 -7.87
C MET A 55 7.29 -17.55 -8.60
N ALA A 56 6.48 -18.42 -9.20
CA ALA A 56 6.98 -19.57 -9.94
C ALA A 56 7.60 -19.19 -11.31
N GLY A 57 7.39 -17.95 -11.77
CA GLY A 57 7.92 -17.43 -13.03
C GLY A 57 9.26 -16.70 -12.85
N PRO A 58 9.92 -16.34 -13.98
CA PRO A 58 11.11 -15.49 -13.93
C PRO A 58 10.77 -14.08 -13.45
N ALA A 59 11.75 -13.39 -12.87
CA ALA A 59 11.62 -12.00 -12.49
C ALA A 59 11.23 -11.14 -13.72
N GLN A 60 10.24 -10.28 -13.57
CA GLN A 60 9.71 -9.44 -14.64
C GLN A 60 9.57 -8.01 -14.13
N SER A 61 9.73 -7.05 -15.05
CA SER A 61 9.46 -5.65 -14.76
C SER A 61 8.24 -5.15 -15.55
N ALA A 62 7.47 -4.27 -14.93
CA ALA A 62 6.33 -3.59 -15.52
C ALA A 62 6.61 -2.09 -15.64
N PHE A 63 5.84 -1.42 -16.51
CA PHE A 63 5.86 0.04 -16.67
C PHE A 63 7.26 0.61 -16.88
N SER A 64 7.99 0.05 -17.84
CA SER A 64 9.35 0.51 -18.21
C SER A 64 10.38 0.39 -17.07
N GLY A 65 10.18 -0.54 -16.13
CA GLY A 65 11.13 -0.78 -15.05
C GLY A 65 10.79 -0.11 -13.71
N THR A 66 9.72 0.68 -13.62
CA THR A 66 9.33 1.37 -12.38
C THR A 66 8.70 0.45 -11.32
N PHE A 67 8.37 -0.79 -11.72
CA PHE A 67 7.80 -1.80 -10.84
C PHE A 67 8.37 -3.18 -11.17
N THR A 68 8.88 -3.89 -10.17
CA THR A 68 9.49 -5.21 -10.35
C THR A 68 8.69 -6.29 -9.62
N VAL A 69 8.50 -7.40 -10.30
CA VAL A 69 7.90 -8.62 -9.75
C VAL A 69 8.97 -9.70 -9.72
N ASP A 70 9.54 -9.89 -8.58
CA ASP A 70 10.52 -10.92 -8.26
C ASP A 70 10.06 -11.77 -7.07
N THR A 71 10.90 -12.69 -6.63
CA THR A 71 10.61 -13.55 -5.47
C THR A 71 10.42 -12.74 -4.20
N ALA A 72 11.17 -11.65 -4.00
CA ALA A 72 11.05 -10.79 -2.82
C ALA A 72 9.70 -10.06 -2.80
N THR A 73 9.35 -9.42 -3.91
CA THR A 73 8.04 -8.77 -4.09
C THR A 73 6.89 -9.76 -3.93
N GLY A 74 7.00 -10.94 -4.55
CA GLY A 74 5.98 -12.00 -4.43
C GLY A 74 5.80 -12.46 -2.98
N THR A 75 6.90 -12.69 -2.25
CA THR A 75 6.88 -13.06 -0.84
C THR A 75 6.23 -11.97 0.02
N ALA A 76 6.60 -10.71 -0.20
CA ALA A 76 6.02 -9.57 0.51
C ALA A 76 4.51 -9.46 0.27
N ARG A 77 4.04 -9.65 -0.97
CA ARG A 77 2.61 -9.66 -1.34
C ARG A 77 1.85 -10.76 -0.60
N VAL A 78 2.39 -11.99 -0.59
CA VAL A 78 1.75 -13.14 0.10
C VAL A 78 1.67 -12.87 1.59
N ILE A 79 2.78 -12.47 2.23
CA ILE A 79 2.82 -12.15 3.66
C ILE A 79 1.82 -11.04 3.98
N THR A 80 1.79 -9.95 3.22
CA THR A 80 0.88 -8.82 3.42
C THR A 80 -0.57 -9.27 3.31
N ALA A 81 -0.93 -10.04 2.28
CA ALA A 81 -2.30 -10.53 2.10
C ALA A 81 -2.74 -11.45 3.24
N LEU A 82 -1.88 -12.38 3.66
CA LEU A 82 -2.19 -13.32 4.76
C LEU A 82 -2.27 -12.61 6.10
N THR A 83 -1.37 -11.66 6.37
CA THR A 83 -1.42 -10.84 7.59
C THR A 83 -2.69 -10.01 7.64
N THR A 84 -3.07 -9.38 6.53
CA THR A 84 -4.33 -8.62 6.45
C THR A 84 -5.54 -9.53 6.64
N LEU A 85 -5.53 -10.74 6.08
CA LEU A 85 -6.59 -11.73 6.29
C LEU A 85 -6.71 -12.13 7.76
N LEU A 86 -5.60 -12.30 8.46
CA LEU A 86 -5.56 -12.58 9.89
C LEU A 86 -6.14 -11.40 10.68
N VAL A 87 -5.71 -10.17 10.38
CA VAL A 87 -6.23 -8.95 11.01
C VAL A 87 -7.74 -8.82 10.79
N LEU A 88 -8.22 -9.08 9.57
CA LEU A 88 -9.64 -9.08 9.23
C LEU A 88 -10.41 -10.12 10.06
N GLY A 89 -9.85 -11.30 10.24
CA GLY A 89 -10.43 -12.36 11.09
C GLY A 89 -10.55 -11.93 12.54
N VAL A 90 -9.49 -11.39 13.14
CA VAL A 90 -9.48 -10.91 14.53
C VAL A 90 -10.42 -9.72 14.71
N ALA A 91 -10.30 -8.70 13.85
CA ALA A 91 -11.11 -7.49 13.91
C ALA A 91 -12.62 -7.79 13.74
N SER A 92 -12.96 -8.82 12.98
CA SER A 92 -14.36 -9.20 12.78
C SER A 92 -15.08 -9.56 14.07
N GLY A 93 -14.37 -10.05 15.10
CA GLY A 93 -14.95 -10.36 16.42
C GLY A 93 -15.42 -9.10 17.16
N GLU A 94 -14.79 -7.96 16.94
CA GLU A 94 -15.12 -6.70 17.62
C GLU A 94 -16.04 -5.80 16.78
N ILE A 95 -15.91 -5.85 15.45
CA ILE A 95 -16.55 -4.92 14.52
C ILE A 95 -17.86 -5.48 13.98
N ALA A 96 -18.09 -6.80 14.07
CA ALA A 96 -19.28 -7.44 13.51
C ALA A 96 -20.58 -6.80 14.01
N GLY A 97 -21.48 -6.45 13.08
CA GLY A 97 -22.74 -5.79 13.38
C GLY A 97 -22.64 -4.28 13.62
N SER A 98 -21.44 -3.69 13.58
CA SER A 98 -21.29 -2.24 13.65
C SER A 98 -21.78 -1.57 12.36
N PRO A 99 -22.27 -0.31 12.42
CA PRO A 99 -22.73 0.40 11.24
C PRO A 99 -21.60 0.74 10.23
N ARG A 100 -20.34 0.53 10.62
CA ARG A 100 -19.14 0.86 9.84
C ARG A 100 -18.25 -0.37 9.55
N GLU A 101 -18.84 -1.56 9.66
CA GLU A 101 -18.11 -2.82 9.44
C GLU A 101 -17.49 -2.89 8.05
N SER A 102 -18.30 -2.66 7.00
CA SER A 102 -17.81 -2.67 5.61
C SER A 102 -16.79 -1.58 5.31
N ASP A 103 -16.96 -0.38 5.90
CA ASP A 103 -16.02 0.73 5.70
C ASP A 103 -14.63 0.38 6.25
N THR A 104 -14.58 -0.29 7.41
CA THR A 104 -13.32 -0.74 8.01
C THR A 104 -12.62 -1.77 7.12
N TYR A 105 -13.37 -2.75 6.61
CA TYR A 105 -12.80 -3.78 5.73
C TYR A 105 -12.31 -3.18 4.41
N ALA A 106 -13.05 -2.24 3.84
CA ALA A 106 -12.68 -1.57 2.61
C ALA A 106 -11.38 -0.75 2.78
N LEU A 107 -11.29 0.05 3.84
CA LEU A 107 -10.10 0.84 4.13
C LEU A 107 -8.87 -0.05 4.41
N LEU A 108 -9.07 -1.19 5.08
CA LEU A 108 -8.00 -2.15 5.31
C LEU A 108 -7.47 -2.74 4.00
N LEU A 109 -8.36 -3.09 3.06
CA LEU A 109 -7.97 -3.57 1.72
C LEU A 109 -7.23 -2.49 0.91
N LEU A 110 -7.69 -1.24 0.95
CA LEU A 110 -7.01 -0.13 0.28
C LEU A 110 -5.61 0.12 0.85
N ALA A 111 -5.46 0.08 2.19
CA ALA A 111 -4.15 0.16 2.83
C ALA A 111 -3.24 -1.01 2.40
N THR A 112 -3.77 -2.22 2.35
CA THR A 112 -3.06 -3.42 1.89
C THR A 112 -2.56 -3.27 0.45
N THR A 113 -3.39 -2.71 -0.44
CA THR A 113 -2.99 -2.41 -1.82
C THR A 113 -1.77 -1.48 -1.84
N GLY A 114 -1.77 -0.42 -1.03
CA GLY A 114 -0.64 0.49 -0.92
C GLY A 114 0.65 -0.19 -0.48
N VAL A 115 0.58 -1.09 0.52
CA VAL A 115 1.74 -1.86 0.98
C VAL A 115 2.26 -2.80 -0.11
N MET A 116 1.38 -3.45 -0.88
CA MET A 116 1.78 -4.30 -2.00
C MET A 116 2.47 -3.49 -3.11
N VAL A 117 1.98 -2.29 -3.42
CA VAL A 117 2.62 -1.37 -4.38
C VAL A 117 4.00 -0.95 -3.90
N LEU A 118 4.15 -0.63 -2.59
CA LEU A 118 5.46 -0.33 -2.00
C LEU A 118 6.47 -1.47 -2.18
N ALA A 119 6.02 -2.70 -1.97
CA ALA A 119 6.89 -3.88 -2.02
C ALA A 119 7.53 -4.13 -3.41
N GLY A 120 6.86 -3.71 -4.49
CA GLY A 120 7.36 -3.89 -5.86
C GLY A 120 7.92 -2.61 -6.49
N SER A 121 7.92 -1.48 -5.77
CA SER A 121 8.40 -0.20 -6.31
C SER A 121 9.91 -0.23 -6.55
N THR A 122 10.33 0.22 -7.73
CA THR A 122 11.72 0.43 -8.13
C THR A 122 11.99 1.88 -8.55
N ASP A 123 11.03 2.74 -8.27
CA ASP A 123 11.03 4.16 -8.58
C ASP A 123 10.54 4.96 -7.37
N LEU A 124 11.18 6.09 -7.08
CA LEU A 124 10.85 6.95 -5.93
C LEU A 124 9.43 7.54 -6.00
N LEU A 125 8.90 7.80 -7.20
CA LEU A 125 7.54 8.32 -7.34
C LEU A 125 6.51 7.23 -7.06
N VAL A 126 6.75 5.99 -7.51
CA VAL A 126 5.90 4.83 -7.19
C VAL A 126 5.93 4.55 -5.69
N LEU A 127 7.08 4.71 -5.03
CA LEU A 127 7.22 4.61 -3.58
C LEU A 127 6.33 5.64 -2.86
N ILE A 128 6.35 6.92 -3.28
CA ILE A 128 5.48 7.96 -2.69
C ILE A 128 4.01 7.58 -2.85
N VAL A 129 3.60 7.16 -4.05
CA VAL A 129 2.20 6.78 -4.32
C VAL A 129 1.79 5.60 -3.45
N GLY A 130 2.62 4.56 -3.34
CA GLY A 130 2.38 3.41 -2.48
C GLY A 130 2.26 3.79 -1.00
N PHE A 131 3.16 4.68 -0.52
CA PHE A 131 3.12 5.20 0.85
C PHE A 131 1.82 5.94 1.16
N LEU A 132 1.38 6.83 0.28
CA LEU A 132 0.13 7.57 0.45
C LEU A 132 -1.08 6.63 0.40
N LEU A 133 -1.09 5.69 -0.54
CA LEU A 133 -2.17 4.71 -0.67
C LEU A 133 -2.26 3.78 0.54
N ALA A 134 -1.13 3.44 1.18
CA ALA A 134 -1.11 2.67 2.42
C ALA A 134 -1.58 3.49 3.63
N SER A 135 -1.13 4.75 3.73
CA SER A 135 -1.28 5.56 4.94
C SER A 135 -2.65 6.20 5.08
N ILE A 136 -3.20 6.79 4.00
CA ILE A 136 -4.47 7.53 4.05
C ILE A 136 -5.64 6.68 4.55
N PRO A 137 -5.85 5.43 4.08
CA PRO A 137 -6.92 4.59 4.60
C PRO A 137 -6.76 4.26 6.09
N LEU A 138 -5.53 4.11 6.59
CA LEU A 138 -5.27 3.86 8.01
C LEU A 138 -5.71 5.03 8.89
N TYR A 139 -5.52 6.27 8.43
CA TYR A 139 -6.03 7.45 9.14
C TYR A 139 -7.56 7.45 9.19
N GLY A 140 -8.21 6.99 8.11
CA GLY A 140 -9.65 6.79 8.05
C GLY A 140 -10.14 5.77 9.08
N ILE A 141 -9.46 4.61 9.21
CA ILE A 141 -9.81 3.57 10.19
C ILE A 141 -9.79 4.12 11.61
N VAL A 142 -8.77 4.89 11.99
CA VAL A 142 -8.68 5.52 13.32
C VAL A 142 -9.88 6.45 13.57
N GLY A 143 -10.33 7.19 12.54
CA GLY A 143 -11.49 8.07 12.62
C GLY A 143 -12.83 7.35 12.73
N LEU A 144 -12.91 6.09 12.28
CA LEU A 144 -14.16 5.29 12.35
C LEU A 144 -14.60 4.96 13.78
N THR A 145 -13.71 5.02 14.77
CA THR A 145 -14.08 4.80 16.17
C THR A 145 -15.12 5.80 16.68
N GLY A 146 -15.24 6.97 16.04
CA GLY A 146 -16.23 7.99 16.32
C GLY A 146 -15.99 8.74 17.64
N GLY A 147 -16.92 9.68 17.94
CA GLY A 147 -16.84 10.49 19.13
C GLY A 147 -15.68 11.50 19.12
N ARG A 148 -15.56 12.29 20.20
CA ARG A 148 -14.53 13.34 20.34
C ARG A 148 -13.11 12.75 20.40
N ALA A 149 -12.95 11.66 21.12
CA ALA A 149 -11.66 10.98 21.25
C ALA A 149 -11.19 10.36 19.92
N GLY A 150 -12.09 9.74 19.15
CA GLY A 150 -11.79 9.21 17.82
C GLY A 150 -11.41 10.30 16.82
N ALA A 151 -12.11 11.43 16.83
CA ALA A 151 -11.78 12.57 15.96
C ALA A 151 -10.41 13.18 16.33
N GLU A 152 -10.10 13.29 17.62
CA GLU A 152 -8.80 13.77 18.09
C GLU A 152 -7.67 12.80 17.72
N ALA A 153 -7.88 11.50 17.89
CA ALA A 153 -6.91 10.48 17.50
C ALA A 153 -6.65 10.49 15.98
N ALA A 154 -7.71 10.55 15.16
CA ALA A 154 -7.59 10.65 13.72
C ALA A 154 -6.81 11.89 13.28
N MET A 155 -7.10 13.05 13.88
CA MET A 155 -6.39 14.30 13.58
C MET A 155 -4.90 14.20 13.92
N LYS A 156 -4.56 13.67 15.09
CA LYS A 156 -3.17 13.47 15.50
C LYS A 156 -2.43 12.52 14.57
N THR A 157 -3.04 11.39 14.24
CA THR A 157 -2.48 10.39 13.31
C THR A 157 -2.27 10.98 11.92
N TYR A 158 -3.27 11.72 11.42
CA TYR A 158 -3.17 12.42 10.13
C TYR A 158 -2.04 13.45 10.11
N LEU A 159 -1.91 14.29 11.14
CA LEU A 159 -0.86 15.30 11.20
C LEU A 159 0.54 14.67 11.23
N MET A 160 0.72 13.61 12.02
CA MET A 160 1.99 12.86 12.04
C MET A 160 2.30 12.19 10.71
N GLY A 161 1.30 11.57 10.09
CA GLY A 161 1.46 10.95 8.79
C GLY A 161 1.71 11.96 7.67
N ALA A 162 1.04 13.12 7.70
CA ALA A 162 1.28 14.21 6.75
C ALA A 162 2.71 14.76 6.89
N LEU A 163 3.20 14.93 8.12
CA LEU A 163 4.58 15.34 8.37
C LEU A 163 5.58 14.32 7.80
N SER A 164 5.35 13.02 8.07
CA SER A 164 6.19 11.95 7.52
C SER A 164 6.16 11.93 5.97
N GLY A 165 5.01 12.16 5.36
CA GLY A 165 4.88 12.27 3.92
C GLY A 165 5.61 13.48 3.33
N ILE A 166 5.59 14.63 4.01
CA ILE A 166 6.34 15.81 3.60
C ILE A 166 7.85 15.54 3.68
N LEU A 167 8.32 14.92 4.74
CA LEU A 167 9.73 14.55 4.88
C LEU A 167 10.17 13.54 3.82
N LEU A 168 9.33 12.54 3.53
CA LEU A 168 9.57 11.59 2.44
C LEU A 168 9.70 12.30 1.08
N MET A 169 8.77 13.20 0.76
CA MET A 169 8.80 13.97 -0.49
C MET A 169 10.02 14.88 -0.56
N LEU A 170 10.42 15.50 0.56
CA LEU A 170 11.63 16.30 0.64
C LEU A 170 12.88 15.44 0.34
N GLY A 171 12.98 14.26 0.97
CA GLY A 171 14.05 13.31 0.71
C GLY A 171 14.13 12.90 -0.76
N VAL A 172 12.99 12.54 -1.36
CA VAL A 172 12.90 12.21 -2.79
C VAL A 172 13.33 13.38 -3.67
N THR A 173 12.96 14.62 -3.32
CA THR A 173 13.36 15.81 -4.07
C THR A 173 14.87 16.02 -4.04
N VAL A 174 15.49 15.82 -2.88
CA VAL A 174 16.96 15.91 -2.74
C VAL A 174 17.65 14.83 -3.57
N LEU A 175 17.20 13.58 -3.49
CA LEU A 175 17.74 12.47 -4.28
C LEU A 175 17.59 12.72 -5.78
N TYR A 176 16.44 13.20 -6.21
CA TYR A 176 16.20 13.58 -7.60
C TYR A 176 17.13 14.70 -8.06
N ALA A 177 17.36 15.71 -7.23
CA ALA A 177 18.27 16.82 -7.56
C ALA A 177 19.73 16.35 -7.74
N LEU A 178 20.15 15.33 -6.98
CA LEU A 178 21.50 14.77 -7.05
C LEU A 178 21.68 13.80 -8.22
N ALA A 179 20.70 12.94 -8.45
CA ALA A 179 20.80 11.86 -9.44
C ALA A 179 20.24 12.21 -10.82
N GLY A 180 19.39 13.24 -10.91
CA GLY A 180 18.73 13.61 -12.16
C GLY A 180 17.59 12.69 -12.59
N GLY A 181 17.17 11.74 -11.72
CA GLY A 181 16.08 10.80 -12.00
C GLY A 181 15.56 10.15 -10.73
N THR A 182 14.48 9.36 -10.87
CA THR A 182 13.77 8.72 -9.76
C THR A 182 13.96 7.20 -9.69
N ASP A 183 14.60 6.62 -10.70
CA ASP A 183 14.85 5.18 -10.80
C ASP A 183 15.96 4.73 -9.83
N TYR A 184 15.75 3.62 -9.11
CA TYR A 184 16.72 3.11 -8.14
C TYR A 184 18.04 2.66 -8.78
N ALA A 185 18.03 2.16 -10.01
CA ALA A 185 19.25 1.77 -10.70
C ALA A 185 20.12 3.00 -11.02
N LEU A 186 19.49 4.09 -11.47
CA LEU A 186 20.18 5.36 -11.69
C LEU A 186 20.77 5.92 -10.38
N LEU A 187 20.03 5.84 -9.28
CA LEU A 187 20.52 6.27 -7.97
C LEU A 187 21.75 5.48 -7.51
N GLN A 188 21.76 4.16 -7.72
CA GLN A 188 22.90 3.31 -7.40
C GLN A 188 24.17 3.66 -8.20
N GLU A 189 24.02 4.11 -9.42
CA GLU A 189 25.16 4.51 -10.29
C GLU A 189 25.66 5.91 -9.97
N THR A 190 24.76 6.85 -9.68
CA THR A 190 25.09 8.28 -9.57
C THR A 190 25.52 8.69 -8.17
N LEU A 191 24.89 8.18 -7.11
CA LEU A 191 25.19 8.60 -5.73
C LEU A 191 26.64 8.30 -5.29
N PRO A 192 27.24 7.14 -5.59
CA PRO A 192 28.64 6.87 -5.21
C PRO A 192 29.66 7.75 -5.95
N ALA A 193 29.29 8.31 -7.10
CA ALA A 193 30.14 9.17 -7.92
C ALA A 193 29.98 10.66 -7.57
N ALA A 194 29.07 11.01 -6.66
CA ALA A 194 28.84 12.39 -6.27
C ALA A 194 30.04 12.96 -5.48
N PRO A 195 30.39 14.24 -5.67
CA PRO A 195 31.41 14.90 -4.86
C PRO A 195 31.11 14.85 -3.37
N ASP A 196 32.15 14.81 -2.51
CA ASP A 196 32.00 14.66 -1.04
C ASP A 196 31.01 15.68 -0.39
N ALA A 197 30.90 16.88 -0.96
CA ALA A 197 29.92 17.87 -0.50
C ALA A 197 28.45 17.45 -0.74
N ASP A 198 28.21 16.66 -1.80
CA ASP A 198 26.86 16.22 -2.20
C ASP A 198 26.48 14.90 -1.51
N VAL A 199 27.47 14.11 -1.04
CA VAL A 199 27.23 12.87 -0.28
C VAL A 199 26.44 13.16 1.00
N GLY A 200 26.76 14.27 1.69
CA GLY A 200 26.02 14.71 2.88
C GLY A 200 24.54 15.00 2.59
N ALA A 201 24.24 15.63 1.45
CA ALA A 201 22.87 15.88 1.02
C ALA A 201 22.16 14.58 0.61
N GLY A 202 22.88 13.65 -0.06
CA GLY A 202 22.34 12.33 -0.39
C GLY A 202 21.95 11.51 0.84
N VAL A 203 22.77 11.51 1.90
CA VAL A 203 22.47 10.85 3.17
C VAL A 203 21.21 11.44 3.82
N LEU A 204 21.05 12.78 3.79
CA LEU A 204 19.83 13.43 4.30
C LEU A 204 18.59 13.08 3.48
N GLY A 205 18.74 12.78 2.19
CA GLY A 205 17.63 12.35 1.34
C GLY A 205 17.16 10.92 1.61
N VAL A 206 18.02 10.09 2.20
CA VAL A 206 17.71 8.66 2.51
C VAL A 206 17.16 8.47 3.92
N LEU A 207 17.45 9.39 4.88
CA LEU A 207 16.94 9.36 6.26
C LEU A 207 15.48 9.81 6.34
#